data_ae2939cbb58b9e9f99476bcb2296373a
#
_entry.id   ae2939cbb58b9e9f99476bcb2296373a
#
_cell.length_a   1.000
_cell.length_b   1.000
_cell.length_c   1.000
_cell.angle_alpha   90.00
_cell.angle_beta   90.00
_cell.angle_gamma   90.00
#
_symmetry.space_group_name_H-M   'P 1'
#
loop_
_entity.id
_entity.type
_entity.pdbx_description
1 polymer ?
#
loop_
_entity_poly.entity_id
_entity_poly.type
_entity_poly.pdbx_seq_one_letter_code
_entity_poly.pdbx_strand_id
1 'polypeptide(L)'
;MDQGTGKWLQWRHGGVTATEIAKAVGGGQGWLSVRNDKLSPMPTDTGQPFTLGRGGDSAMQLGHILEPIARAAYERAHGVSLEPACIESLTHPHRRASLDGLSSCGMHAVEIKCGASMVRSWRDKRLVQSSIRRQMQFQLALLGLDSLTLVLYHAMPTEAGELQQVIRMMDYCGIRQPDWQGGPYFVEIERDPVVSEHLLGQADRLWDEISRIKLGAQPTLFDF
;
A
#
# COMPACT_ATOMS: atom_id res chain seq x y z
N MET A 1 -0.23 -5.11 -14.46
CA MET A 1 -1.02 -3.83 -14.46
C MET A 1 -0.19 -2.81 -13.73
N ASP A 2 0.05 -1.67 -14.35
CA ASP A 2 0.90 -0.64 -13.76
C ASP A 2 0.14 0.14 -12.68
N GLN A 3 0.72 0.21 -11.49
CA GLN A 3 0.18 0.97 -10.37
C GLN A 3 0.18 2.47 -10.69
N GLY A 4 -0.77 3.21 -10.12
CA GLY A 4 -0.92 4.65 -10.38
C GLY A 4 -1.61 4.99 -11.70
N THR A 5 -2.14 4.04 -12.46
CA THR A 5 -2.90 4.28 -13.69
C THR A 5 -4.41 4.30 -13.44
N GLY A 6 -5.18 4.86 -14.39
CA GLY A 6 -6.64 4.82 -14.33
C GLY A 6 -7.19 3.39 -14.27
N LYS A 7 -6.59 2.46 -15.04
CA LYS A 7 -6.93 1.02 -14.97
C LYS A 7 -6.69 0.42 -13.59
N TRP A 8 -5.60 0.79 -12.94
CA TRP A 8 -5.30 0.37 -11.59
C TRP A 8 -6.32 0.92 -10.58
N LEU A 9 -6.75 2.18 -10.72
CA LEU A 9 -7.80 2.76 -9.89
C LEU A 9 -9.13 2.03 -10.08
N GLN A 10 -9.51 1.71 -11.32
CA GLN A 10 -10.71 0.91 -11.62
C GLN A 10 -10.61 -0.50 -11.03
N TRP A 11 -9.46 -1.14 -11.20
CA TRP A 11 -9.22 -2.45 -10.59
C TRP A 11 -9.33 -2.37 -9.06
N ARG A 12 -8.73 -1.40 -8.40
CA ARG A 12 -8.90 -1.17 -6.96
C ARG A 12 -10.35 -0.96 -6.56
N HIS A 13 -11.09 -0.17 -7.34
CA HIS A 13 -12.49 0.13 -7.08
C HIS A 13 -13.40 -1.12 -7.17
N GLY A 14 -13.04 -2.09 -7.98
CA GLY A 14 -13.75 -3.36 -8.16
C GLY A 14 -13.53 -4.41 -7.05
N GLY A 15 -12.93 -4.04 -5.91
CA GLY A 15 -12.70 -4.94 -4.79
C GLY A 15 -12.29 -4.19 -3.53
N VAL A 16 -11.90 -4.92 -2.48
CA VAL A 16 -11.37 -4.40 -1.22
C VAL A 16 -9.87 -4.67 -1.18
N THR A 17 -9.08 -3.60 -1.09
CA THR A 17 -7.62 -3.71 -1.10
C THR A 17 -7.04 -3.83 0.32
N ALA A 18 -5.79 -4.31 0.42
CA ALA A 18 -5.08 -4.45 1.70
C ALA A 18 -5.04 -3.15 2.51
N THR A 19 -4.80 -2.01 1.86
CA THR A 19 -4.80 -0.69 2.52
C THR A 19 -6.20 -0.31 3.01
N GLU A 20 -7.23 -0.61 2.22
CA GLU A 20 -8.61 -0.27 2.55
C GLU A 20 -9.14 -1.12 3.70
N ILE A 21 -8.88 -2.43 3.71
CA ILE A 21 -9.30 -3.27 4.83
C ILE A 21 -8.56 -2.91 6.12
N ALA A 22 -7.27 -2.58 6.03
CA ALA A 22 -6.51 -2.10 7.18
C ALA A 22 -7.09 -0.81 7.79
N LYS A 23 -7.65 0.07 6.95
CA LYS A 23 -8.38 1.29 7.36
C LYS A 23 -9.76 0.94 7.92
N ALA A 24 -10.52 0.08 7.25
CA ALA A 24 -11.90 -0.27 7.60
C ALA A 24 -11.99 -0.91 9.00
N VAL A 25 -11.13 -1.87 9.31
CA VAL A 25 -11.11 -2.54 10.62
C VAL A 25 -10.50 -1.70 11.73
N GLY A 26 -9.98 -0.51 11.42
CA GLY A 26 -9.43 0.44 12.40
C GLY A 26 -10.49 1.21 13.18
N GLY A 27 -11.75 1.14 12.77
CA GLY A 27 -12.87 1.84 13.42
C GLY A 27 -14.02 2.14 12.46
N GLY A 28 -15.20 2.43 13.02
CA GLY A 28 -16.46 2.61 12.26
C GLY A 28 -16.37 3.66 11.14
N GLN A 29 -15.68 4.77 11.36
CA GLN A 29 -15.46 5.80 10.33
C GLN A 29 -14.59 5.28 9.17
N GLY A 30 -13.62 4.42 9.44
CA GLY A 30 -12.80 3.78 8.42
C GLY A 30 -13.63 2.88 7.51
N TRP A 31 -14.53 2.08 8.09
CA TRP A 31 -15.47 1.24 7.37
C TRP A 31 -16.39 2.04 6.46
N LEU A 32 -17.07 3.05 7.02
CA LEU A 32 -17.96 3.93 6.27
C LEU A 32 -17.26 4.66 5.14
N SER A 33 -16.03 5.13 5.37
CA SER A 33 -15.25 5.80 4.33
C SER A 33 -14.97 4.87 3.15
N VAL A 34 -14.44 3.67 3.40
CA VAL A 34 -14.14 2.71 2.33
C VAL A 34 -15.41 2.30 1.60
N ARG A 35 -16.51 1.99 2.33
CA ARG A 35 -17.80 1.67 1.74
C ARG A 35 -18.28 2.78 0.80
N ASN A 36 -18.29 4.02 1.26
CA ASN A 36 -18.78 5.15 0.48
C ASN A 36 -17.89 5.42 -0.75
N ASP A 37 -16.57 5.28 -0.62
CA ASP A 37 -15.64 5.37 -1.74
C ASP A 37 -15.97 4.32 -2.82
N LYS A 38 -16.33 3.08 -2.42
CA LYS A 38 -16.72 2.01 -3.36
C LYS A 38 -18.12 2.16 -3.94
N LEU A 39 -18.99 2.89 -3.27
CA LEU A 39 -20.34 3.24 -3.80
C LEU A 39 -20.29 4.46 -4.72
N SER A 40 -19.22 5.23 -4.71
CA SER A 40 -19.03 6.34 -5.64
C SER A 40 -18.90 5.85 -7.10
N PRO A 41 -19.08 6.73 -8.10
CA PRO A 41 -18.86 6.35 -9.48
C PRO A 41 -17.47 5.77 -9.73
N MET A 42 -17.40 4.79 -10.62
CA MET A 42 -16.12 4.16 -11.04
C MET A 42 -15.15 5.25 -11.52
N PRO A 43 -13.89 5.27 -11.05
CA PRO A 43 -12.89 6.19 -11.55
C PRO A 43 -12.74 6.10 -13.07
N THR A 44 -12.63 7.24 -13.74
CA THR A 44 -12.44 7.29 -15.18
C THR A 44 -10.98 6.93 -15.50
N ASP A 45 -10.77 6.00 -16.42
CA ASP A 45 -9.44 5.77 -16.98
C ASP A 45 -9.12 6.88 -17.99
N THR A 46 -8.26 7.81 -17.59
CA THR A 46 -7.81 8.90 -18.47
C THR A 46 -6.66 8.47 -19.39
N GLY A 47 -6.19 7.23 -19.29
CA GLY A 47 -5.00 6.75 -20.00
C GLY A 47 -3.70 7.40 -19.54
N GLN A 48 -3.77 8.30 -18.56
CA GLN A 48 -2.60 8.99 -18.03
C GLN A 48 -2.17 8.32 -16.71
N PRO A 49 -0.88 8.08 -16.49
CA PRO A 49 -0.39 7.68 -15.19
C PRO A 49 -0.65 8.80 -14.18
N PHE A 50 -0.77 8.44 -12.91
CA PHE A 50 -0.85 9.43 -11.85
C PHE A 50 0.43 10.29 -11.88
N THR A 51 0.28 11.56 -12.22
CA THR A 51 1.40 12.49 -12.25
C THR A 51 1.53 13.19 -10.91
N LEU A 52 2.74 13.23 -10.39
CA LEU A 52 3.10 14.09 -9.26
C LEU A 52 2.88 15.56 -9.67
N GLY A 53 1.84 16.18 -9.10
CA GLY A 53 1.49 17.57 -9.38
C GLY A 53 2.06 18.53 -8.31
N ARG A 54 2.14 19.82 -8.63
CA ARG A 54 2.42 20.84 -7.62
C ARG A 54 1.27 20.95 -6.62
N GLY A 55 1.59 21.05 -5.32
CA GLY A 55 0.60 21.32 -4.26
C GLY A 55 -0.24 20.13 -3.81
N GLY A 56 0.10 18.91 -4.21
CA GLY A 56 -0.49 17.69 -3.65
C GLY A 56 0.01 17.38 -2.23
N ASP A 57 -0.47 16.26 -1.66
CA ASP A 57 0.03 15.78 -0.36
C ASP A 57 1.54 15.49 -0.45
N SER A 58 2.34 16.32 0.20
CA SER A 58 3.81 16.26 0.18
C SER A 58 4.35 14.92 0.70
N ALA A 59 3.66 14.28 1.66
CA ALA A 59 4.07 12.99 2.20
C ALA A 59 3.86 11.87 1.18
N MET A 60 2.75 11.89 0.44
CA MET A 60 2.45 10.94 -0.61
C MET A 60 3.43 11.12 -1.80
N GLN A 61 3.68 12.35 -2.21
CA GLN A 61 4.63 12.66 -3.28
C GLN A 61 6.05 12.21 -2.92
N LEU A 62 6.48 12.49 -1.70
CA LEU A 62 7.78 12.01 -1.19
C LEU A 62 7.85 10.48 -1.23
N GLY A 63 6.76 9.80 -0.84
CA GLY A 63 6.65 8.35 -0.93
C GLY A 63 6.92 7.84 -2.34
N HIS A 64 6.22 8.38 -3.32
CA HIS A 64 6.38 7.99 -4.73
C HIS A 64 7.80 8.24 -5.28
N ILE A 65 8.44 9.35 -4.85
CA ILE A 65 9.80 9.66 -5.27
C ILE A 65 10.81 8.68 -4.68
N LEU A 66 10.65 8.33 -3.41
CA LEU A 66 11.62 7.50 -2.68
C LEU A 66 11.38 5.99 -2.79
N GLU A 67 10.18 5.56 -3.16
CA GLU A 67 9.82 4.15 -3.25
C GLU A 67 10.73 3.34 -4.20
N PRO A 68 11.01 3.77 -5.44
CA PRO A 68 11.94 3.04 -6.32
C PRO A 68 13.35 2.93 -5.74
N ILE A 69 13.80 3.97 -5.04
CA ILE A 69 15.12 4.00 -4.39
C ILE A 69 15.17 3.00 -3.24
N ALA A 70 14.12 2.97 -2.43
CA ALA A 70 13.99 2.01 -1.31
C ALA A 70 13.94 0.56 -1.82
N ARG A 71 13.23 0.30 -2.93
CA ARG A 71 13.16 -1.01 -3.58
C ARG A 71 14.55 -1.43 -4.05
N ALA A 72 15.24 -0.57 -4.79
CA ALA A 72 16.60 -0.85 -5.26
C ALA A 72 17.58 -1.09 -4.10
N ALA A 73 17.42 -0.41 -2.96
CA ALA A 73 18.22 -0.67 -1.77
C ALA A 73 17.97 -2.07 -1.19
N TYR A 74 16.73 -2.54 -1.18
CA TYR A 74 16.39 -3.90 -0.77
C TYR A 74 16.96 -4.93 -1.74
N GLU A 75 16.77 -4.72 -3.04
CA GLU A 75 17.27 -5.61 -4.11
C GLU A 75 18.79 -5.81 -4.00
N ARG A 76 19.53 -4.72 -3.82
CA ARG A 76 21.00 -4.77 -3.63
C ARG A 76 21.40 -5.54 -2.37
N ALA A 77 20.67 -5.36 -1.27
CA ALA A 77 20.98 -5.99 0.00
C ALA A 77 20.71 -7.50 0.01
N HIS A 78 19.73 -7.96 -0.76
CA HIS A 78 19.26 -9.35 -0.75
C HIS A 78 19.58 -10.12 -2.04
N GLY A 79 20.14 -9.47 -3.06
CA GLY A 79 20.48 -10.11 -4.33
C GLY A 79 19.26 -10.59 -5.12
N VAL A 80 18.12 -9.90 -5.00
CA VAL A 80 16.85 -10.24 -5.66
C VAL A 80 16.40 -9.10 -6.57
N SER A 81 15.56 -9.40 -7.56
CA SER A 81 14.86 -8.40 -8.37
C SER A 81 13.38 -8.41 -8.01
N LEU A 82 12.80 -7.23 -7.87
CA LEU A 82 11.41 -7.03 -7.46
C LEU A 82 10.68 -6.13 -8.45
N GLU A 83 9.44 -6.51 -8.75
CA GLU A 83 8.54 -5.67 -9.55
C GLU A 83 7.27 -5.34 -8.76
N PRO A 84 6.72 -4.11 -8.89
CA PRO A 84 5.41 -3.80 -8.34
C PRO A 84 4.36 -4.77 -8.89
N ALA A 85 3.51 -5.29 -8.02
CA ALA A 85 2.53 -6.29 -8.40
C ALA A 85 1.11 -5.93 -7.92
N CYS A 86 0.11 -6.29 -8.71
CA CYS A 86 -1.29 -6.28 -8.33
C CYS A 86 -1.77 -7.72 -8.28
N ILE A 87 -2.28 -8.14 -7.14
CA ILE A 87 -2.78 -9.49 -6.92
C ILE A 87 -4.25 -9.47 -6.51
N GLU A 88 -4.97 -10.49 -6.89
CA GLU A 88 -6.32 -10.77 -6.44
C GLU A 88 -6.48 -12.24 -6.10
N SER A 89 -7.37 -12.55 -5.16
CA SER A 89 -7.67 -13.93 -4.80
C SER A 89 -8.36 -14.65 -5.96
N LEU A 90 -7.91 -15.85 -6.28
CA LEU A 90 -8.52 -16.69 -7.32
C LEU A 90 -9.94 -17.12 -6.94
N THR A 91 -10.23 -17.29 -5.66
CA THR A 91 -11.54 -17.75 -5.18
C THR A 91 -12.47 -16.61 -4.78
N HIS A 92 -11.91 -15.44 -4.44
CA HIS A 92 -12.64 -14.24 -3.99
C HIS A 92 -12.07 -13.00 -4.69
N PRO A 93 -12.40 -12.75 -5.98
CA PRO A 93 -11.76 -11.71 -6.80
C PRO A 93 -11.87 -10.28 -6.24
N HIS A 94 -12.76 -10.06 -5.28
CA HIS A 94 -12.88 -8.79 -4.57
C HIS A 94 -11.77 -8.58 -3.52
N ARG A 95 -11.05 -9.62 -3.10
CA ARG A 95 -9.90 -9.49 -2.20
C ARG A 95 -8.65 -9.17 -3.03
N ARG A 96 -8.11 -7.97 -2.87
CA ARG A 96 -7.06 -7.42 -3.73
C ARG A 96 -5.92 -6.80 -2.93
N ALA A 97 -4.71 -6.87 -3.47
CA ALA A 97 -3.58 -6.14 -2.92
C ALA A 97 -2.66 -5.62 -4.03
N SER A 98 -2.14 -4.40 -3.83
CA SER A 98 -0.97 -3.91 -4.56
C SER A 98 0.24 -4.11 -3.66
N LEU A 99 1.33 -4.63 -4.22
CA LEU A 99 2.60 -4.84 -3.55
C LEU A 99 3.63 -3.89 -4.14
N ASP A 100 4.44 -3.29 -3.30
CA ASP A 100 5.50 -2.38 -3.76
C ASP A 100 6.67 -3.15 -4.38
N GLY A 101 6.79 -4.45 -4.09
CA GLY A 101 7.71 -5.36 -4.77
C GLY A 101 7.36 -6.82 -4.54
N LEU A 102 7.43 -7.60 -5.62
CA LEU A 102 7.30 -9.07 -5.61
C LEU A 102 8.35 -9.65 -6.54
N SER A 103 9.08 -10.68 -6.09
CA SER A 103 10.04 -11.39 -6.92
C SER A 103 9.31 -12.28 -7.94
N SER A 104 9.97 -12.58 -9.05
CA SER A 104 9.43 -13.45 -10.11
C SER A 104 9.11 -14.87 -9.61
N CYS A 105 9.83 -15.36 -8.60
CA CYS A 105 9.52 -16.64 -7.96
C CYS A 105 8.38 -16.57 -6.91
N GLY A 106 7.88 -15.37 -6.59
CA GLY A 106 6.81 -15.15 -5.62
C GLY A 106 7.21 -15.32 -4.15
N MET A 107 8.48 -15.65 -3.86
CA MET A 107 8.93 -15.93 -2.48
C MET A 107 9.38 -14.70 -1.69
N HIS A 108 9.70 -13.60 -2.38
CA HIS A 108 10.06 -12.34 -1.77
C HIS A 108 9.01 -11.29 -2.08
N ALA A 109 8.37 -10.78 -1.06
CA ALA A 109 7.41 -9.68 -1.16
C ALA A 109 7.81 -8.56 -0.21
N VAL A 110 7.65 -7.30 -0.66
CA VAL A 110 7.94 -6.13 0.17
C VAL A 110 6.79 -5.14 0.15
N GLU A 111 6.60 -4.52 1.31
CA GLU A 111 5.82 -3.29 1.48
C GLU A 111 6.80 -2.17 1.81
N ILE A 112 6.73 -1.05 1.12
CA ILE A 112 7.66 0.07 1.27
C ILE A 112 6.95 1.24 1.92
N LYS A 113 7.56 1.81 2.94
CA LYS A 113 7.04 3.01 3.59
C LYS A 113 8.14 4.06 3.68
N CYS A 114 7.98 5.13 2.89
CA CYS A 114 8.89 6.27 2.87
C CYS A 114 8.30 7.40 3.72
N GLY A 115 9.04 7.82 4.74
CA GLY A 115 8.60 8.94 5.57
C GLY A 115 9.24 8.99 6.95
N ALA A 116 9.52 10.20 7.40
CA ALA A 116 10.23 10.48 8.64
C ALA A 116 9.60 9.85 9.88
N SER A 117 8.28 9.97 10.03
CA SER A 117 7.59 9.51 11.24
C SER A 117 7.67 8.00 11.43
N MET A 118 7.54 7.23 10.35
CA MET A 118 7.60 5.77 10.38
C MET A 118 9.00 5.27 10.67
N VAL A 119 9.99 5.86 9.98
CA VAL A 119 11.41 5.53 10.20
C VAL A 119 11.84 5.85 11.63
N ARG A 120 11.45 7.02 12.18
CA ARG A 120 11.72 7.37 13.58
C ARG A 120 11.02 6.43 14.57
N SER A 121 9.75 6.10 14.34
CA SER A 121 9.02 5.16 15.21
C SER A 121 9.70 3.81 15.29
N TRP A 122 10.19 3.29 14.19
CA TRP A 122 10.94 2.05 14.19
C TRP A 122 12.32 2.20 14.83
N ARG A 123 13.09 3.22 14.43
CA ARG A 123 14.44 3.45 14.96
C ARG A 123 14.44 3.58 16.47
N ASP A 124 13.54 4.40 17.00
CA ASP A 124 13.55 4.82 18.41
C ASP A 124 12.75 3.87 19.32
N LYS A 125 11.70 3.21 18.80
CA LYS A 125 10.75 2.43 19.60
C LYS A 125 10.53 1.00 19.09
N ARG A 126 11.11 0.60 17.96
CA ARG A 126 10.83 -0.68 17.26
C ARG A 126 9.33 -0.87 16.97
N LEU A 127 8.62 0.23 16.74
CA LEU A 127 7.18 0.24 16.56
C LEU A 127 6.81 0.33 15.08
N VAL A 128 6.03 -0.64 14.61
CA VAL A 128 5.31 -0.60 13.34
C VAL A 128 3.85 -0.28 13.61
N GLN A 129 3.30 0.70 12.92
CA GLN A 129 1.90 1.13 13.08
C GLN A 129 0.93 -0.04 12.81
N SER A 130 -0.13 -0.13 13.59
CA SER A 130 -1.12 -1.23 13.49
C SER A 130 -1.80 -1.30 12.13
N SER A 131 -2.03 -0.16 11.47
CA SER A 131 -2.59 -0.12 10.11
C SER A 131 -1.66 -0.76 9.08
N ILE A 132 -0.35 -0.51 9.17
CA ILE A 132 0.66 -1.14 8.30
C ILE A 132 0.71 -2.65 8.57
N ARG A 133 0.73 -3.07 9.84
CA ARG A 133 0.69 -4.50 10.19
C ARG A 133 -0.53 -5.18 9.62
N ARG A 134 -1.74 -4.60 9.76
CA ARG A 134 -2.97 -5.14 9.18
C ARG A 134 -2.90 -5.23 7.66
N GLN A 135 -2.41 -4.19 6.98
CA GLN A 135 -2.21 -4.22 5.54
C GLN A 135 -1.33 -5.40 5.14
N MET A 136 -0.19 -5.59 5.80
CA MET A 136 0.76 -6.68 5.50
C MET A 136 0.17 -8.06 5.85
N GLN A 137 -0.60 -8.21 6.91
CA GLN A 137 -1.28 -9.47 7.23
C GLN A 137 -2.29 -9.88 6.16
N PHE A 138 -3.01 -8.92 5.58
CA PHE A 138 -3.90 -9.20 4.46
C PHE A 138 -3.13 -9.57 3.18
N GLN A 139 -2.03 -8.89 2.89
CA GLN A 139 -1.13 -9.23 1.77
C GLN A 139 -0.57 -10.65 1.92
N LEU A 140 -0.07 -11.00 3.12
CA LEU A 140 0.44 -12.34 3.44
C LEU A 140 -0.62 -13.43 3.23
N ALA A 141 -1.87 -13.17 3.66
CA ALA A 141 -2.97 -14.10 3.45
C ALA A 141 -3.27 -14.33 1.97
N LEU A 142 -3.23 -13.29 1.14
CA LEU A 142 -3.46 -13.40 -0.30
C LEU A 142 -2.33 -14.10 -1.04
N LEU A 143 -1.09 -13.87 -0.62
CA LEU A 143 0.10 -14.50 -1.21
C LEU A 143 0.31 -15.93 -0.76
N GLY A 144 -0.24 -16.32 0.40
CA GLY A 144 0.06 -17.61 1.03
C GLY A 144 1.49 -17.69 1.59
N LEU A 145 2.13 -16.55 1.83
CA LEU A 145 3.48 -16.49 2.41
C LEU A 145 3.46 -16.50 3.93
N ASP A 146 4.54 -16.98 4.54
CA ASP A 146 4.72 -16.98 5.99
C ASP A 146 5.27 -15.64 6.52
N SER A 147 6.02 -14.92 5.70
CA SER A 147 6.49 -13.57 6.03
C SER A 147 6.61 -12.68 4.80
N LEU A 148 6.64 -11.38 5.01
CA LEU A 148 7.05 -10.38 4.02
C LEU A 148 7.82 -9.24 4.70
N THR A 149 8.64 -8.52 3.95
CA THR A 149 9.50 -7.48 4.51
C THR A 149 8.88 -6.10 4.40
N LEU A 150 8.81 -5.38 5.52
CA LEU A 150 8.56 -3.95 5.53
C LEU A 150 9.87 -3.20 5.34
N VAL A 151 9.98 -2.43 4.27
CA VAL A 151 11.13 -1.56 4.00
C VAL A 151 10.78 -0.15 4.46
N LEU A 152 11.52 0.35 5.45
CA LEU A 152 11.37 1.71 5.97
C LEU A 152 12.52 2.58 5.46
N TYR A 153 12.18 3.64 4.74
CA TYR A 153 13.16 4.47 4.05
C TYR A 153 12.85 5.97 4.16
N HIS A 154 13.87 6.75 4.52
CA HIS A 154 13.81 8.20 4.52
C HIS A 154 15.21 8.77 4.31
N ALA A 155 15.72 8.59 3.10
CA ALA A 155 17.06 9.02 2.75
C ALA A 155 17.13 9.50 1.30
N MET A 156 18.10 10.36 1.01
CA MET A 156 18.44 10.72 -0.36
C MET A 156 19.35 9.65 -0.97
N PRO A 157 19.25 9.40 -2.28
CA PRO A 157 20.18 8.48 -2.94
C PRO A 157 21.62 9.00 -2.85
N THR A 158 22.56 8.07 -2.82
CA THR A 158 24.00 8.40 -2.81
C THR A 158 24.58 8.50 -4.22
N GLU A 159 23.99 7.80 -5.20
CA GLU A 159 24.40 7.85 -6.58
C GLU A 159 24.08 9.21 -7.20
N ALA A 160 25.08 9.89 -7.78
CA ALA A 160 24.96 11.27 -8.26
C ALA A 160 23.82 11.48 -9.27
N GLY A 161 23.61 10.53 -10.18
CA GLY A 161 22.53 10.59 -11.18
C GLY A 161 21.16 10.48 -10.58
N GLU A 162 20.96 9.52 -9.68
CA GLU A 162 19.71 9.33 -8.93
C GLU A 162 19.43 10.53 -8.03
N LEU A 163 20.45 11.03 -7.33
CA LEU A 163 20.35 12.19 -6.45
C LEU A 163 19.84 13.43 -7.22
N GLN A 164 20.44 13.72 -8.38
CA GLN A 164 20.03 14.85 -9.19
C GLN A 164 18.58 14.72 -9.69
N GLN A 165 18.17 13.52 -10.07
CA GLN A 165 16.79 13.25 -10.49
C GLN A 165 15.81 13.46 -9.34
N VAL A 166 16.09 12.92 -8.16
CA VAL A 166 15.24 13.07 -6.96
C VAL A 166 15.11 14.54 -6.56
N ILE A 167 16.22 15.29 -6.56
CA ILE A 167 16.20 16.73 -6.27
C ILE A 167 15.28 17.46 -7.24
N ARG A 168 15.40 17.23 -8.57
CA ARG A 168 14.52 17.86 -9.57
C ARG A 168 13.04 17.52 -9.35
N MET A 169 12.73 16.27 -8.99
CA MET A 169 11.36 15.87 -8.71
C MET A 169 10.82 16.55 -7.44
N MET A 170 11.63 16.62 -6.39
CA MET A 170 11.26 17.32 -5.16
C MET A 170 11.02 18.82 -5.41
N ASP A 171 11.91 19.48 -6.13
CA ASP A 171 11.77 20.89 -6.52
C ASP A 171 10.50 21.13 -7.35
N TYR A 172 10.23 20.25 -8.32
CA TYR A 172 9.01 20.31 -9.12
C TYR A 172 7.74 20.21 -8.27
N CYS A 173 7.73 19.30 -7.28
CA CYS A 173 6.61 19.10 -6.37
C CYS A 173 6.54 20.15 -5.25
N GLY A 174 7.57 20.97 -5.07
CA GLY A 174 7.68 21.91 -3.95
C GLY A 174 7.98 21.24 -2.62
N ILE A 175 8.63 20.08 -2.64
CA ILE A 175 9.01 19.28 -1.46
C ILE A 175 10.43 19.68 -1.05
N ARG A 176 10.62 20.00 0.24
CA ARG A 176 11.97 20.23 0.78
C ARG A 176 12.72 18.92 0.96
N GLN A 177 14.02 18.97 0.68
CA GLN A 177 14.90 17.84 0.98
C GLN A 177 14.83 17.50 2.49
N PRO A 178 14.91 16.20 2.84
CA PRO A 178 14.93 15.80 4.23
C PRO A 178 16.11 16.41 4.99
N ASP A 179 15.84 17.03 6.14
CA ASP A 179 16.83 17.59 7.05
C ASP A 179 17.59 16.53 7.85
N TRP A 180 17.12 15.29 7.83
CA TRP A 180 17.79 14.12 8.36
C TRP A 180 17.46 12.89 7.52
N GLN A 181 18.27 11.84 7.63
CA GLN A 181 18.12 10.61 6.87
C GLN A 181 18.08 9.40 7.82
N GLY A 182 17.40 8.35 7.37
CA GLY A 182 17.31 7.09 8.12
C GLY A 182 16.80 5.94 7.25
N GLY A 183 17.28 4.74 7.56
CA GLY A 183 17.06 3.54 6.76
C GLY A 183 18.16 3.34 5.70
N PRO A 184 18.02 2.31 4.83
CA PRO A 184 16.89 1.36 4.87
C PRO A 184 16.88 0.51 6.15
N TYR A 185 15.69 0.29 6.70
CA TYR A 185 15.47 -0.75 7.69
C TYR A 185 14.60 -1.83 7.06
N PHE A 186 15.03 -3.07 7.16
CA PHE A 186 14.31 -4.24 6.69
C PHE A 186 13.71 -4.96 7.90
N VAL A 187 12.39 -4.94 7.97
CA VAL A 187 11.64 -5.46 9.11
C VAL A 187 10.79 -6.61 8.64
N GLU A 188 11.14 -7.82 9.03
CA GLU A 188 10.34 -8.98 8.72
C GLU A 188 9.04 -8.97 9.52
N ILE A 189 7.93 -9.20 8.84
CA ILE A 189 6.61 -9.33 9.44
C ILE A 189 6.11 -10.74 9.13
N GLU A 190 6.03 -11.54 10.16
CA GLU A 190 5.48 -12.89 10.10
C GLU A 190 3.96 -12.86 10.01
N ARG A 191 3.39 -13.85 9.34
CA ARG A 191 1.95 -14.03 9.24
C ARG A 191 1.38 -14.48 10.57
N ASP A 192 0.37 -13.76 11.04
CA ASP A 192 -0.52 -14.18 12.12
C ASP A 192 -1.79 -14.77 11.48
N PRO A 193 -2.00 -16.09 11.54
CA PRO A 193 -3.15 -16.72 10.90
C PRO A 193 -4.49 -16.20 11.41
N VAL A 194 -4.59 -15.89 12.71
CA VAL A 194 -5.83 -15.41 13.33
C VAL A 194 -6.18 -14.02 12.81
N VAL A 195 -5.18 -13.13 12.79
CA VAL A 195 -5.37 -11.77 12.24
C VAL A 195 -5.64 -11.83 10.74
N SER A 196 -4.92 -12.64 10.00
CA SER A 196 -5.08 -12.81 8.56
C SER A 196 -6.49 -13.28 8.19
N GLU A 197 -6.99 -14.33 8.83
CA GLU A 197 -8.34 -14.85 8.60
C GLU A 197 -9.42 -13.84 9.00
N HIS A 198 -9.23 -13.15 10.11
CA HIS A 198 -10.14 -12.08 10.52
C HIS A 198 -10.24 -10.98 9.43
N LEU A 199 -9.10 -10.53 8.89
CA LEU A 199 -9.07 -9.50 7.85
C LEU A 199 -9.74 -9.97 6.56
N LEU A 200 -9.52 -11.22 6.14
CA LEU A 200 -10.20 -11.81 4.98
C LEU A 200 -11.72 -11.82 5.17
N GLY A 201 -12.20 -12.27 6.33
CA GLY A 201 -13.63 -12.27 6.65
C GLY A 201 -14.24 -10.87 6.71
N GLN A 202 -13.50 -9.87 7.21
CA GLN A 202 -13.97 -8.48 7.20
C GLN A 202 -14.02 -7.90 5.77
N ALA A 203 -13.10 -8.28 4.89
CA ALA A 203 -13.14 -7.86 3.49
C ALA A 203 -14.37 -8.42 2.78
N ASP A 204 -14.72 -9.68 3.04
CA ASP A 204 -15.94 -10.30 2.49
C ASP A 204 -17.20 -9.57 2.98
N ARG A 205 -17.31 -9.35 4.29
CA ARG A 205 -18.45 -8.63 4.88
C ARG A 205 -18.63 -7.25 4.27
N LEU A 206 -17.53 -6.50 4.13
CA LEU A 206 -17.56 -5.17 3.54
C LEU A 206 -17.99 -5.23 2.06
N TRP A 207 -17.47 -6.18 1.30
CA TRP A 207 -17.81 -6.33 -0.10
C TRP A 207 -19.26 -6.79 -0.31
N ASP A 208 -19.75 -7.68 0.54
CA ASP A 208 -21.16 -8.13 0.53
C ASP A 208 -22.12 -6.96 0.84
N GLU A 209 -21.77 -6.11 1.81
CA GLU A 209 -22.54 -4.89 2.12
C GLU A 209 -22.58 -3.96 0.91
N ILE A 210 -21.42 -3.65 0.30
CA ILE A 210 -21.30 -2.82 -0.89
C ILE A 210 -22.12 -3.39 -2.04
N SER A 211 -22.03 -4.70 -2.28
CA SER A 211 -22.72 -5.38 -3.37
C SER A 211 -24.22 -5.36 -3.19
N ARG A 212 -24.71 -5.58 -1.98
CA ARG A 212 -26.15 -5.48 -1.66
C ARG A 212 -26.69 -4.06 -1.91
N ILE A 213 -25.97 -3.03 -1.48
CA ILE A 213 -26.37 -1.64 -1.70
C ILE A 213 -26.39 -1.31 -3.20
N LYS A 214 -25.38 -1.74 -3.96
CA LYS A 214 -25.33 -1.55 -5.43
C LYS A 214 -26.48 -2.22 -6.16
N LEU A 215 -27.01 -3.33 -5.63
CA LEU A 215 -28.17 -4.03 -6.18
C LEU A 215 -29.53 -3.44 -5.70
N GLY A 216 -29.51 -2.35 -4.94
CA GLY A 216 -30.72 -1.67 -4.46
C GLY A 216 -31.33 -2.31 -3.20
N ALA A 217 -30.63 -3.21 -2.53
CA ALA A 217 -31.07 -3.74 -1.25
C ALA A 217 -30.86 -2.68 -0.15
N GLN A 218 -31.89 -2.44 0.67
CA GLN A 218 -31.75 -1.55 1.84
C GLN A 218 -30.78 -2.17 2.84
N PRO A 219 -29.89 -1.37 3.49
CA PRO A 219 -29.06 -1.85 4.59
C PRO A 219 -29.96 -2.41 5.70
N THR A 220 -29.64 -3.60 6.19
CA THR A 220 -30.37 -4.17 7.34
C THR A 220 -29.88 -3.49 8.63
N LEU A 221 -30.78 -3.31 9.60
CA LEU A 221 -30.50 -2.70 10.93
C LEU A 221 -29.44 -3.44 11.76
N PHE A 222 -28.93 -4.57 11.28
CA PHE A 222 -27.91 -5.40 11.93
C PHE A 222 -26.48 -5.22 11.37
N ASP A 223 -26.29 -4.26 10.47
CA ASP A 223 -24.99 -4.02 9.82
C ASP A 223 -24.14 -2.95 10.55
N PHE A 224 -24.46 -2.62 11.83
CA PHE A 224 -23.75 -1.64 12.67
C PHE A 224 -23.10 -2.27 13.89
#